data_dedec1f868e2cedaebc33edac03d8e5b
#
_entry.id   dedec1f868e2cedaebc33edac03d8e5b
#
_cell.length_a   1.000
_cell.length_b   1.000
_cell.length_c   1.000
_cell.angle_alpha   90.00
_cell.angle_beta   90.00
_cell.angle_gamma   90.00
#
_symmetry.space_group_name_H-M   'P 1'
#
loop_
_entity.id
_entity.type
_entity.pdbx_description
1 polymer ?
#
loop_
_entity_poly.entity_id
_entity_poly.type
_entity_poly.pdbx_seq_one_letter_code
_entity_poly.pdbx_strand_id
1 'polypeptide(L)'
;MRLVHLDLKGAAPRVSYLEQVFPLLSQLGANGVLIEYEDMFPFKGELEILRSPYAYSEEDIERIQQLAEQHKLEVVPLVQTFGHVEFILKHEKYQHLREVERFPNSFNPHVPDTLALLKSVLSQVIEKHRRSSWIHIGADEVFHLGEGTDSKNWMSQHKGDVGTMYLRHIKEVLGFLTAQYWGLRVLMWDDMLRKISVGALRGEGTGMAVLAPVPGSPAAPAVCPPRQASSPVPAGASALPWGNVALGEAQGAPGSLLLPAPTSPLPAEYDHYSVLCELLPVSIPSLAICLQTLVNGGFTEEAKRKVLDVLGLDSVQLEQSTCEGRGAFPGAEIYHMVEQVNGHLKESILKVLEEESAIKGWFSPYHRKRQFGNPRNMESFGSKVLKLHEDWESFVRDLRAQLDRIYFPDTVEEWLEENVNPYLDQLRDLVRDYR
;
A
#
# COMPACT_ATOMS: atom_id res chain seq x y z
N MET A 1 17.00 -13.46 4.41
CA MET A 1 15.60 -13.92 4.32
C MET A 1 14.99 -13.34 3.05
N ARG A 2 14.07 -14.05 2.43
CA ARG A 2 13.26 -13.50 1.32
C ARG A 2 11.85 -13.29 1.88
N LEU A 3 11.61 -12.08 2.34
CA LEU A 3 10.34 -11.68 2.94
C LEU A 3 9.45 -11.03 1.89
N VAL A 4 8.18 -11.37 1.92
CA VAL A 4 7.14 -10.65 1.20
C VAL A 4 6.48 -9.70 2.19
N HIS A 5 6.52 -8.42 1.91
CA HIS A 5 5.85 -7.41 2.73
C HIS A 5 4.38 -7.32 2.33
N LEU A 6 3.52 -7.54 3.29
CA LEU A 6 2.07 -7.33 3.20
C LEU A 6 1.74 -6.12 4.06
N ASP A 7 1.61 -4.98 3.40
CA ASP A 7 1.06 -3.78 4.00
C ASP A 7 -0.47 -3.87 3.94
N LEU A 8 -1.09 -3.92 5.12
CA LEU A 8 -2.54 -4.11 5.25
C LEU A 8 -3.30 -2.78 5.33
N LYS A 9 -2.60 -1.67 5.26
CA LYS A 9 -3.22 -0.34 5.23
C LYS A 9 -4.14 -0.19 4.03
N GLY A 10 -5.41 0.08 4.28
CA GLY A 10 -6.43 0.39 3.28
C GLY A 10 -6.95 -0.80 2.46
N ALA A 11 -6.18 -1.89 2.29
CA ALA A 11 -6.59 -3.01 1.45
C ALA A 11 -6.23 -4.38 2.02
N ALA A 12 -6.56 -4.60 3.29
CA ALA A 12 -6.33 -5.88 3.92
C ALA A 12 -7.20 -6.97 3.30
N PRO A 13 -6.61 -8.08 2.81
CA PRO A 13 -7.37 -9.20 2.31
C PRO A 13 -7.97 -10.01 3.47
N ARG A 14 -9.08 -10.69 3.22
CA ARG A 14 -9.61 -11.69 4.15
C ARG A 14 -8.61 -12.82 4.36
N VAL A 15 -8.56 -13.40 5.54
CA VAL A 15 -7.65 -14.52 5.86
C VAL A 15 -7.89 -15.72 4.93
N SER A 16 -9.12 -15.95 4.49
CA SER A 16 -9.45 -16.99 3.51
C SER A 16 -8.73 -16.83 2.15
N TYR A 17 -8.35 -15.61 1.80
CA TYR A 17 -7.52 -15.38 0.62
C TYR A 17 -6.03 -15.61 0.92
N LEU A 18 -5.56 -15.25 2.09
CA LEU A 18 -4.19 -15.55 2.52
C LEU A 18 -3.93 -17.06 2.57
N GLU A 19 -4.95 -17.88 2.86
CA GLU A 19 -4.88 -19.35 2.77
C GLU A 19 -4.48 -19.84 1.38
N GLN A 20 -4.85 -19.10 0.34
CA GLN A 20 -4.51 -19.40 -1.04
C GLN A 20 -3.17 -18.80 -1.47
N VAL A 21 -2.82 -17.63 -0.92
CA VAL A 21 -1.62 -16.89 -1.30
C VAL A 21 -0.35 -17.46 -0.65
N PHE A 22 -0.39 -17.84 0.63
CA PHE A 22 0.80 -18.33 1.34
C PHE A 22 1.45 -19.57 0.72
N PRO A 23 0.68 -20.59 0.27
CA PRO A 23 1.24 -21.69 -0.52
C PRO A 23 1.99 -21.23 -1.76
N LEU A 24 1.40 -20.27 -2.48
CA LEU A 24 1.98 -19.70 -3.69
C LEU A 24 3.30 -18.97 -3.39
N LEU A 25 3.34 -18.14 -2.34
CA LEU A 25 4.57 -17.44 -1.93
C LEU A 25 5.70 -18.41 -1.60
N SER A 26 5.40 -19.47 -0.85
CA SER A 26 6.35 -20.52 -0.54
C SER A 26 6.85 -21.22 -1.80
N GLN A 27 5.97 -21.58 -2.72
CA GLN A 27 6.32 -22.22 -4.00
C GLN A 27 7.19 -21.31 -4.88
N LEU A 28 6.98 -20.00 -4.82
CA LEU A 28 7.80 -18.99 -5.51
C LEU A 28 9.13 -18.70 -4.80
N GLY A 29 9.40 -19.33 -3.65
CA GLY A 29 10.67 -19.24 -2.95
C GLY A 29 10.76 -18.18 -1.86
N ALA A 30 9.65 -17.57 -1.45
CA ALA A 30 9.60 -16.81 -0.20
C ALA A 30 9.88 -17.75 0.99
N ASN A 31 10.52 -17.24 2.03
CA ASN A 31 10.72 -17.95 3.29
C ASN A 31 10.22 -17.18 4.50
N GLY A 32 9.46 -16.10 4.26
CA GLY A 32 8.74 -15.39 5.28
C GLY A 32 7.84 -14.31 4.72
N VAL A 33 6.99 -13.78 5.60
CA VAL A 33 6.09 -12.67 5.34
C VAL A 33 6.33 -11.60 6.42
N LEU A 34 6.51 -10.36 5.96
CA LEU A 34 6.56 -9.17 6.78
C LEU A 34 5.16 -8.58 6.76
N ILE A 35 4.48 -8.54 7.91
CA ILE A 35 3.08 -8.13 7.98
C ILE A 35 2.97 -6.83 8.76
N GLU A 36 2.57 -5.78 8.08
CA GLU A 36 2.27 -4.47 8.63
C GLU A 36 0.77 -4.33 8.85
N TYR A 37 0.34 -4.56 10.09
CA TYR A 37 -1.09 -4.64 10.42
C TYR A 37 -1.75 -3.27 10.52
N GLU A 38 -1.06 -2.30 11.11
CA GLU A 38 -1.62 -1.00 11.49
C GLU A 38 -2.96 -1.14 12.24
N ASP A 39 -4.03 -0.49 11.76
CA ASP A 39 -5.36 -0.54 12.37
C ASP A 39 -6.11 -1.87 12.15
N MET A 40 -5.56 -2.76 11.32
CA MET A 40 -6.08 -4.13 11.19
C MET A 40 -5.71 -5.04 12.35
N PHE A 41 -4.79 -4.65 13.24
CA PHE A 41 -4.46 -5.43 14.43
C PHE A 41 -5.58 -5.31 15.49
N PRO A 42 -5.98 -6.42 16.16
CA PRO A 42 -7.06 -6.42 17.18
C PRO A 42 -6.61 -5.84 18.51
N PHE A 43 -6.22 -4.57 18.53
CA PHE A 43 -5.82 -3.86 19.74
C PHE A 43 -6.89 -3.90 20.82
N LYS A 44 -6.49 -3.91 22.09
CA LYS A 44 -7.38 -4.00 23.26
C LYS A 44 -7.15 -2.87 24.27
N GLY A 45 -8.15 -2.69 25.13
CA GLY A 45 -8.09 -1.74 26.22
C GLY A 45 -7.96 -0.30 25.71
N GLU A 46 -6.99 0.44 26.22
CA GLU A 46 -6.76 1.83 25.84
C GLU A 46 -6.43 2.04 24.35
N LEU A 47 -5.99 0.97 23.66
CA LEU A 47 -5.64 0.99 22.24
C LEU A 47 -6.78 0.55 21.33
N GLU A 48 -7.93 0.20 21.85
CA GLU A 48 -9.06 -0.27 21.05
C GLU A 48 -9.53 0.76 20.01
N ILE A 49 -9.37 2.05 20.32
CA ILE A 49 -9.66 3.15 19.40
C ILE A 49 -8.86 3.10 18.10
N LEU A 50 -7.70 2.42 18.08
CA LEU A 50 -6.85 2.29 16.89
C LEU A 50 -7.39 1.31 15.87
N ARG A 51 -8.36 0.47 16.23
CA ARG A 51 -8.86 -0.59 15.37
C ARG A 51 -9.72 -0.04 14.25
N SER A 52 -9.49 -0.55 13.03
CA SER A 52 -10.45 -0.45 11.94
C SER A 52 -11.76 -1.15 12.31
N PRO A 53 -12.92 -0.71 11.77
CA PRO A 53 -14.17 -1.45 11.88
C PRO A 53 -14.08 -2.89 11.37
N TYR A 54 -13.15 -3.15 10.45
CA TYR A 54 -12.89 -4.45 9.84
C TYR A 54 -11.61 -5.12 10.33
N ALA A 55 -11.04 -4.67 11.45
CA ALA A 55 -9.83 -5.25 12.02
C ALA A 55 -9.94 -6.78 12.14
N TYR A 56 -8.83 -7.46 11.91
CA TYR A 56 -8.76 -8.90 12.15
C TYR A 56 -9.09 -9.25 13.60
N SER A 57 -9.67 -10.42 13.79
CA SER A 57 -9.85 -10.98 15.12
C SER A 57 -8.56 -11.59 15.66
N GLU A 58 -8.54 -11.94 16.93
CA GLU A 58 -7.39 -12.69 17.50
C GLU A 58 -7.22 -14.06 16.87
N GLU A 59 -8.33 -14.69 16.51
CA GLU A 59 -8.36 -15.96 15.80
C GLU A 59 -7.78 -15.82 14.40
N ASP A 60 -8.05 -14.70 13.71
CA ASP A 60 -7.46 -14.39 12.41
C ASP A 60 -5.94 -14.25 12.50
N ILE A 61 -5.42 -13.54 13.51
CA ILE A 61 -3.96 -13.42 13.73
C ILE A 61 -3.33 -14.78 14.01
N GLU A 62 -3.99 -15.60 14.81
CA GLU A 62 -3.52 -16.97 15.09
C GLU A 62 -3.56 -17.82 13.81
N ARG A 63 -4.62 -17.71 13.00
CA ARG A 63 -4.76 -18.44 11.74
C ARG A 63 -3.68 -18.05 10.73
N ILE A 64 -3.37 -16.74 10.59
CA ILE A 64 -2.28 -16.26 9.75
C ILE A 64 -0.95 -16.91 10.13
N GLN A 65 -0.63 -16.98 11.42
CA GLN A 65 0.61 -17.60 11.89
C GLN A 65 0.63 -19.12 11.61
N GLN A 66 -0.50 -19.81 11.82
CA GLN A 66 -0.61 -21.23 11.51
C GLN A 66 -0.43 -21.53 10.03
N LEU A 67 -1.04 -20.71 9.15
CA LEU A 67 -0.88 -20.83 7.71
C LEU A 67 0.57 -20.62 7.28
N ALA A 68 1.23 -19.60 7.82
CA ALA A 68 2.63 -19.35 7.54
C ALA A 68 3.51 -20.56 7.97
N GLU A 69 3.30 -21.09 9.17
CA GLU A 69 4.02 -22.27 9.67
C GLU A 69 3.81 -23.49 8.78
N GLN A 70 2.56 -23.75 8.35
CA GLN A 70 2.23 -24.86 7.43
C GLN A 70 3.00 -24.77 6.11
N HIS A 71 3.27 -23.57 5.65
CA HIS A 71 3.97 -23.31 4.39
C HIS A 71 5.43 -22.90 4.57
N LYS A 72 5.99 -23.10 5.78
CA LYS A 72 7.39 -22.81 6.12
C LYS A 72 7.77 -21.35 5.87
N LEU A 73 6.85 -20.45 6.12
CA LEU A 73 7.05 -19.01 6.08
C LEU A 73 7.24 -18.49 7.52
N GLU A 74 8.32 -17.75 7.75
CA GLU A 74 8.50 -17.01 8.99
C GLU A 74 7.56 -15.80 8.98
N VAL A 75 6.83 -15.54 10.06
CA VAL A 75 6.04 -14.32 10.22
C VAL A 75 6.88 -13.29 10.94
N VAL A 76 7.07 -12.13 10.32
CA VAL A 76 7.69 -10.96 10.93
C VAL A 76 6.62 -9.88 11.06
N PRO A 77 6.07 -9.64 12.26
CA PRO A 77 5.16 -8.52 12.43
C PRO A 77 5.92 -7.20 12.34
N LEU A 78 5.31 -6.21 11.69
CA LEU A 78 5.83 -4.84 11.60
C LEU A 78 4.93 -3.89 12.37
N VAL A 79 5.57 -3.05 13.17
CA VAL A 79 4.94 -1.93 13.87
C VAL A 79 5.72 -0.66 13.54
N GLN A 80 5.04 0.31 12.95
CA GLN A 80 5.64 1.64 12.75
C GLN A 80 5.85 2.34 14.09
N THR A 81 7.07 2.76 14.34
CA THR A 81 7.45 3.34 15.65
C THR A 81 7.90 4.79 15.59
N PHE A 82 7.95 5.40 14.41
CA PHE A 82 8.36 6.79 14.28
C PHE A 82 7.63 7.54 13.16
N GLY A 83 7.88 7.24 11.88
CA GLY A 83 7.11 7.70 10.72
C GLY A 83 5.92 6.77 10.42
N HIS A 84 5.09 7.12 9.45
CA HIS A 84 3.95 6.33 8.99
C HIS A 84 2.99 5.89 10.10
N VAL A 85 2.76 6.76 11.09
CA VAL A 85 1.94 6.45 12.27
C VAL A 85 0.58 7.15 12.24
N GLU A 86 0.08 7.41 11.04
CA GLU A 86 -1.22 8.05 10.82
C GLU A 86 -2.35 7.26 11.46
N PHE A 87 -2.30 5.92 11.46
CA PHE A 87 -3.31 5.09 12.09
C PHE A 87 -3.47 5.33 13.60
N ILE A 88 -2.43 5.89 14.24
CA ILE A 88 -2.45 6.32 15.65
C ILE A 88 -2.77 7.81 15.75
N LEU A 89 -1.99 8.63 15.03
CA LEU A 89 -2.02 10.08 15.20
C LEU A 89 -3.22 10.78 14.56
N LYS A 90 -4.02 10.09 13.75
CA LYS A 90 -5.32 10.59 13.26
C LYS A 90 -6.32 10.81 14.39
N HIS A 91 -6.21 10.07 15.48
CA HIS A 91 -7.14 10.17 16.62
C HIS A 91 -6.85 11.38 17.49
N GLU A 92 -7.89 12.11 17.88
CA GLU A 92 -7.81 13.29 18.73
C GLU A 92 -7.07 13.01 20.05
N LYS A 93 -7.29 11.85 20.65
CA LYS A 93 -6.61 11.38 21.85
C LYS A 93 -5.09 11.47 21.78
N TYR A 94 -4.52 11.29 20.58
CA TYR A 94 -3.07 11.20 20.36
C TYR A 94 -2.48 12.38 19.57
N GLN A 95 -3.25 13.42 19.27
CA GLN A 95 -2.79 14.59 18.51
C GLN A 95 -1.59 15.29 19.17
N HIS A 96 -1.56 15.30 20.51
CA HIS A 96 -0.45 15.90 21.28
C HIS A 96 0.89 15.18 21.10
N LEU A 97 0.90 13.99 20.48
CA LEU A 97 2.10 13.22 20.19
C LEU A 97 2.67 13.50 18.80
N ARG A 98 2.03 14.34 17.99
CA ARG A 98 2.50 14.69 16.66
C ARG A 98 3.77 15.55 16.74
N GLU A 99 4.74 15.27 15.87
CA GLU A 99 5.91 16.14 15.72
C GLU A 99 5.51 17.54 15.27
N VAL A 100 4.61 17.62 14.28
CA VAL A 100 3.99 18.86 13.83
C VAL A 100 2.47 18.70 13.93
N GLU A 101 1.82 19.60 14.65
CA GLU A 101 0.38 19.52 14.96
C GLU A 101 -0.49 19.24 13.73
N ARG A 102 -0.17 19.86 12.60
CA ARG A 102 -0.91 19.73 11.34
C ARG A 102 -0.77 18.35 10.70
N PHE A 103 0.32 17.62 10.93
CA PHE A 103 0.67 16.41 10.21
C PHE A 103 0.65 15.18 11.12
N PRO A 104 -0.26 14.22 10.89
CA PRO A 104 -0.40 13.04 11.75
C PRO A 104 0.57 11.90 11.40
N ASN A 105 1.67 12.17 10.69
CA ASN A 105 2.53 11.15 10.10
C ASN A 105 3.72 10.74 10.95
N SER A 106 4.18 11.58 11.88
CA SER A 106 5.37 11.30 12.67
C SER A 106 5.19 11.66 14.13
N PHE A 107 5.75 10.84 15.01
CA PHE A 107 5.75 11.11 16.45
C PHE A 107 6.71 12.23 16.83
N ASN A 108 6.34 12.96 17.87
CA ASN A 108 7.24 13.83 18.63
C ASN A 108 8.07 12.98 19.61
N PRO A 109 9.39 12.84 19.41
CA PRO A 109 10.21 11.97 20.25
C PRO A 109 10.51 12.57 21.63
N HIS A 110 10.08 13.80 21.90
CA HIS A 110 10.34 14.51 23.15
C HIS A 110 9.20 14.40 24.14
N VAL A 111 8.03 13.92 23.72
CA VAL A 111 6.88 13.69 24.59
C VAL A 111 7.00 12.31 25.25
N PRO A 112 7.05 12.21 26.59
CA PRO A 112 7.21 10.91 27.26
C PRO A 112 6.11 9.89 26.93
N ASP A 113 4.89 10.38 26.66
CA ASP A 113 3.75 9.55 26.32
C ASP A 113 3.92 8.84 24.97
N THR A 114 4.77 9.35 24.06
CA THR A 114 5.13 8.69 22.81
C THR A 114 5.73 7.31 23.08
N LEU A 115 6.77 7.26 23.90
CA LEU A 115 7.42 5.98 24.22
C LEU A 115 6.51 5.06 25.07
N ALA A 116 5.70 5.63 25.95
CA ALA A 116 4.73 4.87 26.74
C ALA A 116 3.68 4.19 25.85
N LEU A 117 3.14 4.91 24.87
CA LEU A 117 2.22 4.39 23.87
C LEU A 117 2.86 3.30 23.01
N LEU A 118 4.07 3.56 22.50
CA LEU A 118 4.81 2.58 21.68
C LEU A 118 5.08 1.28 22.44
N LYS A 119 5.41 1.35 23.71
CA LYS A 119 5.58 0.15 24.57
C LYS A 119 4.28 -0.66 24.61
N SER A 120 3.14 -0.01 24.76
CA SER A 120 1.84 -0.71 24.80
C SER A 120 1.47 -1.33 23.45
N VAL A 121 1.70 -0.62 22.34
CA VAL A 121 1.45 -1.12 20.98
C VAL A 121 2.35 -2.32 20.68
N LEU A 122 3.66 -2.16 20.86
CA LEU A 122 4.65 -3.21 20.61
C LEU A 122 4.37 -4.45 21.47
N SER A 123 4.03 -4.27 22.74
CA SER A 123 3.74 -5.39 23.64
C SER A 123 2.56 -6.23 23.14
N GLN A 124 1.45 -5.60 22.76
CA GLN A 124 0.29 -6.34 22.26
C GLN A 124 0.61 -7.13 20.99
N VAL A 125 1.35 -6.53 20.06
CA VAL A 125 1.74 -7.21 18.83
C VAL A 125 2.70 -8.37 19.10
N ILE A 126 3.74 -8.15 19.88
CA ILE A 126 4.76 -9.18 20.20
C ILE A 126 4.12 -10.34 20.97
N GLU A 127 3.30 -10.03 21.96
CA GLU A 127 2.66 -11.07 22.77
C GLU A 127 1.69 -11.93 21.97
N LYS A 128 1.11 -11.39 20.91
CA LYS A 128 0.27 -12.15 20.00
C LYS A 128 1.07 -12.97 18.98
N HIS A 129 2.35 -12.61 18.75
CA HIS A 129 3.26 -13.29 17.81
C HIS A 129 4.38 -14.05 18.53
N ARG A 130 4.08 -14.75 19.60
CA ARG A 130 5.07 -15.49 20.43
C ARG A 130 5.84 -16.58 19.67
N ARG A 131 5.36 -16.99 18.50
CA ARG A 131 6.05 -17.94 17.62
C ARG A 131 7.13 -17.27 16.77
N SER A 132 7.04 -15.97 16.58
CA SER A 132 8.05 -15.22 15.83
C SER A 132 9.25 -14.89 16.72
N SER A 133 10.44 -15.07 16.17
CA SER A 133 11.69 -14.61 16.77
C SER A 133 12.12 -13.24 16.26
N TRP A 134 11.28 -12.56 15.48
CA TRP A 134 11.55 -11.31 14.83
C TRP A 134 10.44 -10.29 15.08
N ILE A 135 10.83 -9.01 15.12
CA ILE A 135 9.95 -7.86 15.05
C ILE A 135 10.57 -6.83 14.10
N HIS A 136 9.77 -6.20 13.26
CA HIS A 136 10.20 -5.05 12.48
C HIS A 136 9.59 -3.78 13.08
N ILE A 137 10.41 -2.78 13.36
CA ILE A 137 9.98 -1.54 14.03
C ILE A 137 9.69 -0.38 13.05
N GLY A 138 9.71 -0.62 11.74
CA GLY A 138 9.47 0.38 10.71
C GLY A 138 10.52 1.48 10.74
N ALA A 139 10.11 2.68 11.12
CA ALA A 139 10.91 3.88 11.35
C ALA A 139 11.54 4.48 10.10
N ASP A 140 10.93 4.24 8.94
CA ASP A 140 11.26 4.85 7.66
C ASP A 140 10.58 6.22 7.50
N GLU A 141 11.07 6.99 6.53
CA GLU A 141 10.48 8.22 6.02
C GLU A 141 9.87 9.13 7.10
N VAL A 142 10.60 9.39 8.18
CA VAL A 142 10.13 10.25 9.28
C VAL A 142 10.06 11.69 8.80
N PHE A 143 8.98 12.01 8.11
CA PHE A 143 8.75 13.34 7.54
C PHE A 143 8.53 14.38 8.62
N HIS A 144 9.00 15.61 8.37
CA HIS A 144 8.88 16.76 9.27
C HIS A 144 9.63 16.63 10.61
N LEU A 145 10.45 15.59 10.82
CA LEU A 145 11.25 15.45 12.02
C LEU A 145 12.21 16.64 12.18
N GLY A 146 12.18 17.28 13.32
CA GLY A 146 12.95 18.49 13.60
C GLY A 146 12.22 19.81 13.30
N GLU A 147 11.00 19.74 12.77
CA GLU A 147 10.18 20.93 12.46
C GLU A 147 9.29 21.37 13.64
N GLY A 148 9.00 20.48 14.56
CA GLY A 148 8.24 20.78 15.78
C GLY A 148 9.00 21.69 16.74
N THR A 149 8.25 22.33 17.63
CA THR A 149 8.81 23.28 18.60
C THR A 149 9.76 22.57 19.56
N ASP A 150 9.39 21.40 20.07
CA ASP A 150 10.19 20.64 21.03
C ASP A 150 11.50 20.17 20.38
N SER A 151 11.44 19.68 19.15
CA SER A 151 12.60 19.24 18.38
C SER A 151 13.56 20.39 18.07
N LYS A 152 13.05 21.56 17.68
CA LYS A 152 13.87 22.77 17.49
C LYS A 152 14.57 23.20 18.77
N ASN A 153 13.83 23.21 19.89
CA ASN A 153 14.38 23.55 21.20
C ASN A 153 15.46 22.55 21.60
N TRP A 154 15.20 21.25 21.42
CA TRP A 154 16.15 20.20 21.75
C TRP A 154 17.46 20.33 20.94
N MET A 155 17.36 20.51 19.61
CA MET A 155 18.54 20.70 18.76
C MET A 155 19.36 21.92 19.15
N SER A 156 18.69 23.03 19.49
CA SER A 156 19.36 24.24 19.96
C SER A 156 20.12 24.03 21.27
N GLN A 157 19.51 23.35 22.23
CA GLN A 157 20.08 23.12 23.55
C GLN A 157 21.23 22.10 23.56
N HIS A 158 21.11 21.05 22.77
CA HIS A 158 22.05 19.92 22.75
C HIS A 158 23.08 20.01 21.63
N LYS A 159 23.02 21.05 20.78
CA LYS A 159 23.82 21.15 19.54
C LYS A 159 23.72 19.89 18.67
N GLY A 160 22.57 19.24 18.75
CA GLY A 160 22.22 18.04 17.98
C GLY A 160 21.66 18.39 16.60
N ASP A 161 21.57 17.39 15.77
CA ASP A 161 20.89 17.43 14.48
C ASP A 161 19.72 16.44 14.43
N VAL A 162 18.97 16.44 13.32
CA VAL A 162 17.85 15.52 13.10
C VAL A 162 18.29 14.05 13.15
N GLY A 163 19.50 13.74 12.66
CA GLY A 163 20.04 12.38 12.69
C GLY A 163 20.30 11.88 14.10
N THR A 164 20.90 12.71 14.95
CA THR A 164 21.14 12.40 16.37
C THR A 164 19.81 12.19 17.12
N MET A 165 18.83 13.03 16.84
CA MET A 165 17.49 12.91 17.45
C MET A 165 16.79 11.61 17.01
N TYR A 166 16.86 11.27 15.72
CA TYR A 166 16.36 10.01 15.19
C TYR A 166 16.98 8.81 15.91
N LEU A 167 18.32 8.75 15.98
CA LEU A 167 19.05 7.66 16.64
C LEU A 167 18.71 7.54 18.13
N ARG A 168 18.48 8.65 18.80
CA ARG A 168 18.08 8.63 20.22
C ARG A 168 16.73 7.95 20.40
N HIS A 169 15.73 8.31 19.58
CA HIS A 169 14.40 7.68 19.64
C HIS A 169 14.49 6.17 19.36
N ILE A 170 15.19 5.78 18.29
CA ILE A 170 15.40 4.36 17.96
C ILE A 170 16.08 3.62 19.11
N LYS A 171 17.08 4.22 19.76
CA LYS A 171 17.77 3.62 20.90
C LYS A 171 16.84 3.40 22.10
N GLU A 172 15.90 4.31 22.36
CA GLU A 172 14.91 4.16 23.42
C GLU A 172 13.93 3.00 23.12
N VAL A 173 13.47 2.88 21.87
CA VAL A 173 12.63 1.75 21.42
C VAL A 173 13.37 0.43 21.54
N LEU A 174 14.60 0.35 21.03
CA LEU A 174 15.45 -0.83 21.12
C LEU A 174 15.79 -1.20 22.57
N GLY A 175 16.05 -0.22 23.42
CA GLY A 175 16.30 -0.42 24.85
C GLY A 175 15.13 -1.09 25.55
N PHE A 176 13.90 -0.68 25.23
CA PHE A 176 12.69 -1.34 25.71
C PHE A 176 12.60 -2.80 25.23
N LEU A 177 12.74 -3.02 23.91
CA LEU A 177 12.62 -4.36 23.33
C LEU A 177 13.64 -5.34 23.88
N THR A 178 14.90 -4.93 23.96
CA THR A 178 15.99 -5.78 24.48
C THR A 178 15.87 -6.09 25.97
N ALA A 179 15.35 -5.16 26.75
CA ALA A 179 15.12 -5.36 28.18
C ALA A 179 13.92 -6.28 28.47
N GLN A 180 12.86 -6.17 27.67
CA GLN A 180 11.61 -6.87 27.94
C GLN A 180 11.49 -8.21 27.18
N TYR A 181 12.07 -8.33 25.99
CA TYR A 181 11.89 -9.49 25.10
C TYR A 181 13.24 -10.10 24.72
N TRP A 182 13.81 -10.86 25.66
CA TRP A 182 15.12 -11.48 25.45
C TRP A 182 15.09 -12.46 24.29
N GLY A 183 16.06 -12.36 23.38
CA GLY A 183 16.21 -13.20 22.22
C GLY A 183 15.40 -12.76 20.99
N LEU A 184 14.55 -11.73 21.11
CA LEU A 184 13.84 -11.15 19.99
C LEU A 184 14.83 -10.37 19.08
N ARG A 185 14.80 -10.66 17.79
CA ARG A 185 15.63 -9.98 16.78
C ARG A 185 14.84 -8.84 16.16
N VAL A 186 15.45 -7.66 16.09
CA VAL A 186 14.79 -6.45 15.62
C VAL A 186 15.29 -6.09 14.23
N LEU A 187 14.35 -5.81 13.32
CA LEU A 187 14.57 -5.26 11.99
C LEU A 187 14.03 -3.83 11.94
N MET A 188 14.54 -3.02 11.03
CA MET A 188 14.04 -1.70 10.71
C MET A 188 14.44 -1.30 9.29
N TRP A 189 13.75 -0.33 8.72
CA TRP A 189 14.15 0.27 7.45
C TRP A 189 15.43 1.11 7.62
N ASP A 190 16.25 1.18 6.60
CA ASP A 190 17.56 1.80 6.68
C ASP A 190 17.68 3.16 5.96
N ASP A 191 16.61 3.62 5.31
CA ASP A 191 16.58 4.86 4.53
C ASP A 191 16.99 6.09 5.35
N MET A 192 16.52 6.19 6.59
CA MET A 192 16.90 7.26 7.51
C MET A 192 18.36 7.14 7.95
N LEU A 193 18.85 5.91 8.19
CA LEU A 193 20.25 5.69 8.58
C LEU A 193 21.21 6.09 7.47
N ARG A 194 20.86 5.91 6.22
CA ARG A 194 21.67 6.31 5.05
C ARG A 194 21.87 7.82 4.96
N LYS A 195 20.97 8.61 5.55
CA LYS A 195 21.03 10.07 5.57
C LYS A 195 21.88 10.62 6.74
N ILE A 196 22.24 9.75 7.69
CA ILE A 196 23.00 10.15 8.91
C ILE A 196 24.50 10.05 8.66
N SER A 197 25.26 11.02 9.13
CA SER A 197 26.71 11.02 9.01
C SER A 197 27.36 9.85 9.75
N VAL A 198 28.42 9.28 9.18
CA VAL A 198 29.17 8.19 9.83
C VAL A 198 29.71 8.60 11.20
N GLY A 199 30.02 9.89 11.40
CA GLY A 199 30.45 10.42 12.68
C GLY A 199 29.36 10.34 13.75
N ALA A 200 28.12 10.71 13.41
CA ALA A 200 26.97 10.63 14.30
C ALA A 200 26.61 9.15 14.63
N LEU A 201 26.64 8.27 13.63
CA LEU A 201 26.41 6.82 13.83
C LEU A 201 27.44 6.19 14.80
N ARG A 202 28.69 6.64 14.78
CA ARG A 202 29.74 6.15 15.67
C ARG A 202 29.72 6.82 17.07
N GLY A 203 29.32 8.09 17.12
CA GLY A 203 29.38 8.91 18.37
C GLY A 203 28.32 8.52 19.39
N GLU A 204 27.15 8.04 18.95
CA GLU A 204 26.07 7.62 19.85
C GLU A 204 26.27 6.21 20.46
N GLY A 205 27.43 5.59 20.24
CA GLY A 205 27.78 4.31 20.88
C GLY A 205 26.77 3.22 20.57
N THR A 206 26.33 3.16 19.31
CA THR A 206 25.39 2.17 18.86
C THR A 206 26.03 0.80 18.89
N GLY A 207 25.91 0.11 20.02
CA GLY A 207 26.06 -1.35 20.09
C GLY A 207 24.94 -2.06 19.31
N MET A 208 24.39 -1.36 18.30
CA MET A 208 23.42 -1.88 17.35
C MET A 208 24.16 -2.81 16.41
N ALA A 209 24.03 -4.10 16.64
CA ALA A 209 24.13 -5.05 15.58
C ALA A 209 22.88 -4.88 14.67
N VAL A 210 22.79 -3.74 14.01
CA VAL A 210 21.92 -3.60 12.82
C VAL A 210 22.47 -4.62 11.86
N LEU A 211 21.65 -5.57 11.48
CA LEU A 211 21.99 -6.44 10.36
C LEU A 211 22.14 -5.50 9.16
N ALA A 212 23.41 -5.13 8.90
CA ALA A 212 23.75 -4.26 7.79
C ALA A 212 23.21 -4.86 6.50
N PRO A 213 22.72 -4.02 5.58
CA PRO A 213 22.36 -4.48 4.25
C PRO A 213 23.57 -5.19 3.65
N VAL A 214 23.35 -6.32 3.02
CA VAL A 214 24.41 -7.05 2.30
C VAL A 214 24.93 -6.13 1.21
N PRO A 215 26.21 -5.72 1.22
CA PRO A 215 26.75 -4.88 0.16
C PRO A 215 26.85 -5.70 -1.12
N GLY A 216 26.26 -5.22 -2.21
CA GLY A 216 26.63 -5.66 -3.54
C GLY A 216 25.61 -6.45 -4.36
N SER A 217 24.32 -6.33 -4.10
CA SER A 217 23.34 -6.78 -5.09
C SER A 217 23.24 -5.77 -6.24
N PRO A 218 23.40 -6.19 -7.53
CA PRO A 218 23.16 -5.28 -8.65
C PRO A 218 21.71 -4.79 -8.59
N ALA A 219 21.50 -3.54 -9.00
CA ALA A 219 20.19 -2.94 -9.07
C ALA A 219 19.18 -3.91 -9.71
N ALA A 220 18.14 -4.26 -8.97
CA ALA A 220 17.06 -5.01 -9.56
C ALA A 220 16.52 -4.23 -10.76
N PRO A 221 16.24 -4.88 -11.90
CA PRO A 221 15.58 -4.20 -13.00
C PRO A 221 14.28 -3.60 -12.48
N ALA A 222 13.99 -2.38 -12.91
CA ALA A 222 12.79 -1.67 -12.53
C ALA A 222 11.59 -2.62 -12.60
N VAL A 223 10.98 -2.86 -11.45
CA VAL A 223 9.72 -3.61 -11.35
C VAL A 223 8.74 -2.94 -12.29
N CYS A 224 8.00 -3.73 -13.05
CA CYS A 224 6.97 -3.25 -13.96
C CYS A 224 6.16 -2.12 -13.33
N PRO A 225 6.31 -0.86 -13.74
CA PRO A 225 5.38 0.16 -13.27
C PRO A 225 4.00 -0.17 -13.84
N PRO A 226 2.93 0.03 -13.07
CA PRO A 226 1.59 -0.03 -13.64
C PRO A 226 1.55 0.92 -14.84
N ARG A 227 0.91 0.51 -15.93
CA ARG A 227 0.80 1.34 -17.14
C ARG A 227 0.39 2.75 -16.74
N GLN A 228 1.28 3.70 -16.95
CA GLN A 228 0.92 5.11 -16.83
C GLN A 228 -0.22 5.37 -17.81
N ALA A 229 -1.41 5.63 -17.27
CA ALA A 229 -2.47 6.21 -18.07
C ALA A 229 -1.93 7.51 -18.66
N SER A 230 -1.83 7.56 -19.98
CA SER A 230 -1.49 8.78 -20.72
C SER A 230 -2.66 9.75 -20.64
N SER A 231 -2.75 10.47 -19.56
CA SER A 231 -3.59 11.66 -19.42
C SER A 231 -2.98 12.56 -18.35
N PRO A 232 -2.88 13.86 -18.55
CA PRO A 232 -2.32 14.75 -17.57
C PRO A 232 -3.25 14.82 -16.36
N VAL A 233 -2.86 14.17 -15.29
CA VAL A 233 -3.43 14.40 -13.96
C VAL A 233 -3.01 15.80 -13.55
N PRO A 234 -3.91 16.65 -13.03
CA PRO A 234 -3.53 17.95 -12.52
C PRO A 234 -2.46 17.79 -11.44
N ALA A 235 -1.38 18.56 -11.57
CA ALA A 235 -0.27 18.55 -10.63
C ALA A 235 -0.77 18.81 -9.21
N GLY A 236 -0.69 17.80 -8.34
CA GLY A 236 -1.10 17.94 -6.94
C GLY A 236 -1.12 16.65 -6.12
N ALA A 237 -1.05 15.50 -6.73
CA ALA A 237 -1.03 14.24 -5.98
C ALA A 237 0.24 13.46 -6.31
N SER A 238 1.25 13.57 -5.46
CA SER A 238 2.38 12.63 -5.48
C SER A 238 1.97 11.38 -4.72
N ALA A 239 1.24 10.49 -5.39
CA ALA A 239 1.12 9.13 -4.92
C ALA A 239 2.41 8.40 -5.29
N LEU A 240 3.22 8.04 -4.31
CA LEU A 240 4.23 7.01 -4.49
C LEU A 240 3.50 5.68 -4.69
N PRO A 241 3.79 4.91 -5.75
CA PRO A 241 3.13 3.65 -6.00
C PRO A 241 3.77 2.56 -5.14
N TRP A 242 3.40 2.51 -3.88
CA TRP A 242 3.71 1.37 -3.03
C TRP A 242 2.45 0.51 -2.97
N GLY A 243 2.37 -0.46 -3.87
CA GLY A 243 1.40 -1.53 -3.77
C GLY A 243 1.58 -2.31 -2.47
N ASN A 244 0.54 -2.98 -2.01
CA ASN A 244 0.48 -3.77 -0.78
C ASN A 244 1.54 -4.89 -0.67
N VAL A 245 2.49 -4.94 -1.58
CA VAL A 245 3.54 -5.94 -1.65
C VAL A 245 4.88 -5.29 -2.00
N ALA A 246 5.79 -5.26 -1.05
CA ALA A 246 7.19 -4.89 -1.26
C ALA A 246 8.11 -6.07 -0.93
N LEU A 247 9.19 -6.21 -1.66
CA LEU A 247 10.24 -7.17 -1.34
C LEU A 247 11.28 -6.47 -0.47
N GLY A 248 11.48 -7.00 0.72
CA GLY A 248 12.43 -6.46 1.67
C GLY A 248 13.88 -6.66 1.28
N GLU A 249 14.35 -5.91 0.32
CA GLU A 249 15.72 -5.43 0.16
C GLU A 249 15.63 -4.06 -0.55
N ALA A 250 15.56 -3.00 0.25
CA ALA A 250 15.44 -1.65 -0.27
C ALA A 250 16.76 -1.21 -0.93
N GLN A 251 16.71 -0.94 -2.23
CA GLN A 251 17.67 -0.06 -2.88
C GLN A 251 16.94 1.21 -3.31
N GLY A 252 17.42 2.33 -2.75
CA GLY A 252 16.83 3.65 -2.91
C GLY A 252 16.78 4.13 -4.35
N ALA A 253 15.65 4.71 -4.72
CA ALA A 253 15.54 5.52 -5.92
C ALA A 253 16.07 6.94 -5.65
N PRO A 254 16.85 7.54 -6.56
CA PRO A 254 17.29 8.93 -6.43
C PRO A 254 16.22 9.88 -6.97
N GLY A 255 15.87 10.88 -6.20
CA GLY A 255 15.24 12.09 -6.69
C GLY A 255 13.81 12.35 -6.23
N SER A 256 13.62 12.76 -4.98
CA SER A 256 12.39 13.43 -4.58
C SER A 256 12.43 14.89 -5.03
N LEU A 257 11.57 15.24 -5.98
CA LEU A 257 11.21 16.63 -6.25
C LEU A 257 10.31 17.12 -5.12
N LEU A 258 10.81 18.02 -4.32
CA LEU A 258 10.03 18.77 -3.34
C LEU A 258 8.97 19.62 -4.08
N LEU A 259 7.72 19.21 -3.99
CA LEU A 259 6.59 20.04 -4.36
C LEU A 259 6.26 21.00 -3.22
N PRO A 260 5.86 22.24 -3.50
CA PRO A 260 5.47 23.19 -2.46
C PRO A 260 4.26 22.66 -1.68
N ALA A 261 4.32 22.80 -0.36
CA ALA A 261 3.22 22.40 0.52
C ALA A 261 1.90 23.10 0.12
N PRO A 262 0.75 22.40 0.18
CA PRO A 262 -0.53 23.02 -0.08
C PRO A 262 -0.78 24.16 0.91
N THR A 263 -1.16 25.32 0.38
CA THR A 263 -1.35 26.56 1.14
C THR A 263 -2.70 26.66 1.86
N SER A 264 -3.57 25.66 1.70
CA SER A 264 -4.88 25.61 2.36
C SER A 264 -4.89 24.60 3.49
N PRO A 265 -5.47 24.91 4.68
CA PRO A 265 -5.69 23.92 5.70
C PRO A 265 -6.60 22.81 5.14
N LEU A 266 -6.25 21.56 5.34
CA LEU A 266 -7.12 20.44 5.03
C LEU A 266 -8.41 20.58 5.83
N PRO A 267 -9.59 20.23 5.26
CA PRO A 267 -10.84 20.26 6.01
C PRO A 267 -10.72 19.41 7.27
N ALA A 268 -11.39 19.81 8.34
CA ALA A 268 -11.39 19.10 9.62
C ALA A 268 -11.98 17.67 9.54
N GLU A 269 -12.59 17.32 8.41
CA GLU A 269 -13.21 16.03 8.13
C GLU A 269 -12.23 15.00 7.49
N TYR A 270 -10.95 15.35 7.35
CA TYR A 270 -9.93 14.44 6.80
C TYR A 270 -9.45 13.44 7.86
N ASP A 271 -10.40 12.76 8.51
CA ASP A 271 -10.10 11.72 9.51
C ASP A 271 -9.83 10.35 8.89
N HIS A 272 -10.03 10.21 7.57
CA HIS A 272 -9.75 9.00 6.85
C HIS A 272 -8.56 9.21 5.94
N TYR A 273 -7.44 8.62 6.33
CA TYR A 273 -6.31 8.47 5.45
C TYR A 273 -6.62 7.31 4.50
N SER A 274 -7.14 7.63 3.32
CA SER A 274 -7.31 6.63 2.28
C SER A 274 -6.01 6.52 1.49
N VAL A 275 -5.50 5.32 1.37
CA VAL A 275 -4.38 4.98 0.50
C VAL A 275 -4.96 4.32 -0.74
N LEU A 276 -4.65 4.88 -1.91
CA LEU A 276 -4.87 4.18 -3.16
C LEU A 276 -4.12 2.85 -3.10
N CYS A 277 -4.85 1.77 -2.90
CA CYS A 277 -4.26 0.48 -2.69
C CYS A 277 -4.22 -0.31 -4.00
N GLU A 278 -3.06 -0.87 -4.28
CA GLU A 278 -2.95 -1.88 -5.31
C GLU A 278 -3.52 -3.21 -4.79
N LEU A 279 -4.41 -3.82 -5.55
CA LEU A 279 -5.01 -5.09 -5.16
C LEU A 279 -3.97 -6.22 -5.22
N LEU A 280 -3.83 -6.99 -4.15
CA LEU A 280 -2.87 -8.10 -4.07
C LEU A 280 -2.93 -9.08 -5.26
N PRO A 281 -4.11 -9.48 -5.78
CA PRO A 281 -4.18 -10.29 -7.00
C PRO A 281 -3.48 -9.67 -8.21
N VAL A 282 -3.52 -8.35 -8.34
CA VAL A 282 -2.88 -7.61 -9.44
C VAL A 282 -1.36 -7.62 -9.31
N SER A 283 -0.85 -7.64 -8.09
CA SER A 283 0.58 -7.63 -7.79
C SER A 283 1.25 -9.01 -7.89
N ILE A 284 0.49 -10.11 -7.89
CA ILE A 284 1.04 -11.48 -7.87
C ILE A 284 2.04 -11.75 -8.99
N PRO A 285 1.80 -11.40 -10.28
CA PRO A 285 2.79 -11.65 -11.32
C PRO A 285 4.12 -10.91 -11.10
N SER A 286 4.06 -9.64 -10.73
CA SER A 286 5.26 -8.84 -10.42
C SER A 286 6.02 -9.40 -9.21
N LEU A 287 5.30 -9.81 -8.18
CA LEU A 287 5.86 -10.43 -6.99
C LEU A 287 6.58 -11.75 -7.32
N ALA A 288 5.98 -12.59 -8.17
CA ALA A 288 6.58 -13.84 -8.61
C ALA A 288 7.91 -13.62 -9.36
N ILE A 289 7.92 -12.62 -10.24
CA ILE A 289 9.14 -12.21 -10.97
C ILE A 289 10.23 -11.78 -10.00
N CYS A 290 9.88 -10.91 -9.06
CA CYS A 290 10.82 -10.41 -8.06
C CYS A 290 11.37 -11.54 -7.17
N LEU A 291 10.52 -12.42 -6.66
CA LEU A 291 10.95 -13.56 -5.84
C LEU A 291 11.89 -14.48 -6.61
N GLN A 292 11.56 -14.81 -7.87
CA GLN A 292 12.40 -15.67 -8.67
C GLN A 292 13.71 -15.00 -9.10
N THR A 293 13.71 -13.68 -9.28
CA THR A 293 14.93 -12.88 -9.48
C THR A 293 15.86 -12.97 -8.28
N LEU A 294 15.30 -12.83 -7.05
CA LEU A 294 16.07 -12.95 -5.81
C LEU A 294 16.60 -14.38 -5.58
N VAL A 295 15.81 -15.39 -5.90
CA VAL A 295 16.20 -16.81 -5.75
C VAL A 295 17.37 -17.14 -6.66
N ASN A 296 17.37 -16.63 -7.90
CA ASN A 296 18.34 -17.01 -8.93
C ASN A 296 19.48 -15.99 -9.11
N GLY A 297 19.47 -14.88 -8.36
CA GLY A 297 20.45 -13.80 -8.53
C GLY A 297 20.29 -13.02 -9.85
N GLY A 298 19.10 -13.09 -10.48
CA GLY A 298 18.75 -12.44 -11.73
C GLY A 298 17.51 -13.07 -12.36
N PHE A 299 16.84 -12.37 -13.28
CA PHE A 299 15.70 -12.90 -14.01
C PHE A 299 16.18 -13.72 -15.22
N THR A 300 16.60 -14.95 -14.95
CA THR A 300 17.09 -15.92 -15.94
C THR A 300 15.93 -16.61 -16.66
N GLU A 301 16.23 -17.34 -17.76
CA GLU A 301 15.24 -18.15 -18.46
C GLU A 301 14.64 -19.25 -17.56
N GLU A 302 15.39 -19.73 -16.57
CA GLU A 302 14.90 -20.68 -15.57
C GLU A 302 13.92 -19.99 -14.62
N ALA A 303 14.25 -18.79 -14.12
CA ALA A 303 13.36 -17.97 -13.31
C ALA A 303 12.06 -17.67 -14.05
N LYS A 304 12.16 -17.27 -15.34
CA LYS A 304 11.00 -17.01 -16.20
C LYS A 304 10.11 -18.23 -16.34
N ARG A 305 10.68 -19.38 -16.68
CA ARG A 305 9.90 -20.64 -16.77
C ARG A 305 9.21 -20.97 -15.48
N LYS A 306 9.89 -20.83 -14.34
CA LYS A 306 9.30 -21.09 -13.02
C LYS A 306 8.11 -20.17 -12.73
N VAL A 307 8.20 -18.89 -13.10
CA VAL A 307 7.08 -17.94 -12.97
C VAL A 307 5.89 -18.38 -13.83
N LEU A 308 6.14 -18.69 -15.11
CA LEU A 308 5.09 -19.11 -16.04
C LEU A 308 4.41 -20.40 -15.58
N ASP A 309 5.19 -21.40 -15.17
CA ASP A 309 4.67 -22.70 -14.71
C ASP A 309 3.83 -22.55 -13.42
N VAL A 310 4.31 -21.76 -12.46
CA VAL A 310 3.63 -21.60 -11.16
C VAL A 310 2.35 -20.77 -11.30
N LEU A 311 2.37 -19.72 -12.13
CA LEU A 311 1.23 -18.84 -12.32
C LEU A 311 0.28 -19.32 -13.41
N GLY A 312 0.66 -20.31 -14.22
CA GLY A 312 -0.13 -20.77 -15.36
C GLY A 312 -0.29 -19.70 -16.43
N LEU A 313 0.77 -18.93 -16.69
CA LEU A 313 0.83 -17.88 -17.70
C LEU A 313 1.56 -18.39 -18.95
N ASP A 314 1.18 -17.83 -20.10
CA ASP A 314 1.79 -18.18 -21.39
C ASP A 314 3.07 -17.37 -21.66
N SER A 315 3.07 -16.09 -21.31
CA SER A 315 4.23 -15.22 -21.46
C SER A 315 4.29 -14.11 -20.41
N VAL A 316 5.50 -13.62 -20.18
CA VAL A 316 5.80 -12.45 -19.36
C VAL A 316 6.75 -11.55 -20.14
N GLN A 317 6.36 -10.30 -20.33
CA GLN A 317 7.14 -9.29 -21.05
C GLN A 317 7.46 -8.12 -20.11
N LEU A 318 8.68 -8.10 -19.59
CA LEU A 318 9.12 -7.09 -18.61
C LEU A 318 9.11 -5.68 -19.18
N GLU A 319 9.54 -5.50 -20.43
CA GLU A 319 9.63 -4.19 -21.08
C GLU A 319 8.26 -3.54 -21.30
N GLN A 320 7.23 -4.35 -21.48
CA GLN A 320 5.86 -3.90 -21.74
C GLN A 320 4.97 -3.98 -20.49
N SER A 321 5.50 -4.51 -19.39
CA SER A 321 4.75 -4.74 -18.16
C SER A 321 3.47 -5.53 -18.36
N THR A 322 3.50 -6.55 -19.24
CA THR A 322 2.35 -7.37 -19.59
C THR A 322 2.59 -8.85 -19.34
N CYS A 323 1.52 -9.53 -18.95
CA CYS A 323 1.48 -10.98 -18.82
C CYS A 323 0.35 -11.51 -19.71
N GLU A 324 0.59 -12.58 -20.44
CA GLU A 324 -0.41 -13.22 -21.29
C GLU A 324 -0.75 -14.60 -20.75
N GLY A 325 -1.98 -15.03 -20.99
CA GLY A 325 -2.52 -16.31 -20.53
C GLY A 325 -3.60 -16.12 -19.47
N ARG A 326 -4.36 -17.17 -19.21
CA ARG A 326 -5.48 -17.11 -18.24
C ARG A 326 -5.02 -16.99 -16.79
N GLY A 327 -3.83 -17.48 -16.49
CA GLY A 327 -3.34 -17.59 -15.13
C GLY A 327 -4.10 -18.67 -14.31
N ALA A 328 -3.36 -19.33 -13.41
CA ALA A 328 -3.91 -20.32 -12.48
C ALA A 328 -3.61 -19.92 -11.01
N PHE A 329 -3.24 -18.68 -10.78
CA PHE A 329 -2.94 -18.17 -9.45
C PHE A 329 -4.20 -17.64 -8.75
N PRO A 330 -4.22 -17.58 -7.42
CA PRO A 330 -5.34 -17.03 -6.67
C PRO A 330 -5.65 -15.59 -7.08
N GLY A 331 -6.87 -15.34 -7.53
CA GLY A 331 -7.29 -14.00 -7.98
C GLY A 331 -6.91 -13.65 -9.41
N ALA A 332 -6.48 -14.60 -10.24
CA ALA A 332 -6.20 -14.37 -11.67
C ALA A 332 -7.38 -13.74 -12.41
N GLU A 333 -8.61 -14.09 -12.03
CA GLU A 333 -9.83 -13.51 -12.59
C GLU A 333 -9.92 -12.00 -12.30
N ILE A 334 -9.60 -11.59 -11.07
CA ILE A 334 -9.56 -10.15 -10.70
C ILE A 334 -8.45 -9.43 -11.46
N TYR A 335 -7.27 -10.06 -11.59
CA TYR A 335 -6.18 -9.50 -12.39
C TYR A 335 -6.64 -9.12 -13.80
N HIS A 336 -7.31 -10.04 -14.50
CA HIS A 336 -7.83 -9.78 -15.85
C HIS A 336 -8.97 -8.76 -15.88
N MET A 337 -9.84 -8.77 -14.87
CA MET A 337 -10.91 -7.79 -14.78
C MET A 337 -10.36 -6.37 -14.57
N VAL A 338 -9.32 -6.22 -13.76
CA VAL A 338 -8.64 -4.93 -13.56
C VAL A 338 -7.94 -4.46 -14.84
N GLU A 339 -7.32 -5.39 -15.59
CA GLU A 339 -6.79 -5.05 -16.93
C GLU A 339 -7.89 -4.53 -17.87
N GLN A 340 -9.09 -5.14 -17.85
CA GLN A 340 -10.22 -4.67 -18.64
C GLN A 340 -10.72 -3.29 -18.21
N VAL A 341 -10.75 -3.00 -16.89
CA VAL A 341 -11.06 -1.66 -16.40
C VAL A 341 -10.07 -0.64 -16.95
N ASN A 342 -8.79 -0.92 -16.83
CA ASN A 342 -7.73 0.02 -17.22
C ASN A 342 -7.60 0.20 -18.74
N GLY A 343 -7.72 -0.87 -19.51
CA GLY A 343 -7.56 -0.84 -20.95
C GLY A 343 -8.85 -0.57 -21.74
N HIS A 344 -9.97 -1.07 -21.25
CA HIS A 344 -11.22 -1.14 -22.05
C HIS A 344 -12.32 -0.23 -21.53
N LEU A 345 -12.57 -0.18 -20.21
CA LEU A 345 -13.64 0.65 -19.65
C LEU A 345 -13.38 2.13 -19.97
N LYS A 346 -12.23 2.61 -19.57
CA LYS A 346 -11.84 4.02 -19.73
C LYS A 346 -11.89 4.42 -21.19
N GLU A 347 -11.27 3.63 -22.06
CA GLU A 347 -11.18 3.91 -23.50
C GLU A 347 -12.54 3.87 -24.18
N SER A 348 -13.39 2.86 -23.91
CA SER A 348 -14.68 2.71 -24.54
C SER A 348 -15.66 3.84 -24.19
N ILE A 349 -15.64 4.29 -22.93
CA ILE A 349 -16.50 5.38 -22.47
C ILE A 349 -16.03 6.71 -23.03
N LEU A 350 -14.73 7.01 -22.96
CA LEU A 350 -14.16 8.23 -23.51
C LEU A 350 -14.38 8.31 -25.02
N LYS A 351 -14.24 7.21 -25.73
CA LYS A 351 -14.50 7.12 -27.15
C LYS A 351 -15.95 7.50 -27.50
N VAL A 352 -16.92 7.01 -26.75
CA VAL A 352 -18.33 7.34 -26.94
C VAL A 352 -18.58 8.82 -26.63
N LEU A 353 -18.02 9.35 -25.55
CA LEU A 353 -18.25 10.72 -25.13
C LEU A 353 -17.53 11.77 -26.02
N GLU A 354 -16.35 11.44 -26.52
CA GLU A 354 -15.47 12.39 -27.19
C GLU A 354 -15.45 12.23 -28.73
N GLU A 355 -15.64 11.03 -29.24
CA GLU A 355 -15.53 10.75 -30.68
C GLU A 355 -16.88 10.58 -31.38
N GLU A 356 -17.95 10.20 -30.65
CA GLU A 356 -19.27 10.03 -31.27
C GLU A 356 -19.83 11.41 -31.69
N SER A 357 -19.81 11.67 -33.00
CA SER A 357 -20.17 12.96 -33.55
C SER A 357 -21.62 13.39 -33.26
N ALA A 358 -22.54 12.44 -33.17
CA ALA A 358 -23.93 12.69 -32.82
C ALA A 358 -24.09 13.14 -31.37
N ILE A 359 -23.31 12.58 -30.44
CA ILE A 359 -23.32 13.01 -29.05
C ILE A 359 -22.66 14.38 -28.92
N LYS A 360 -21.49 14.54 -29.50
CA LYS A 360 -20.73 15.78 -29.42
C LYS A 360 -21.45 16.98 -30.03
N GLY A 361 -22.09 16.76 -31.18
CA GLY A 361 -22.78 17.83 -31.93
C GLY A 361 -24.22 18.09 -31.50
N TRP A 362 -24.96 17.07 -31.06
CA TRP A 362 -26.40 17.16 -30.88
C TRP A 362 -26.90 16.74 -29.51
N PHE A 363 -26.05 16.11 -28.68
CA PHE A 363 -26.38 15.67 -27.34
C PHE A 363 -25.25 15.97 -26.33
N SER A 364 -24.56 17.06 -26.54
CA SER A 364 -23.50 17.57 -25.66
C SER A 364 -24.07 17.93 -24.28
N PRO A 365 -23.22 18.10 -23.25
CA PRO A 365 -23.68 18.53 -21.91
C PRO A 365 -24.56 19.80 -21.95
N TYR A 366 -24.32 20.73 -22.90
CA TYR A 366 -25.14 21.91 -23.10
C TYR A 366 -26.57 21.54 -23.52
N HIS A 367 -26.73 20.61 -24.44
CA HIS A 367 -28.04 20.17 -24.94
C HIS A 367 -28.78 19.37 -23.86
N ARG A 368 -28.10 18.46 -23.22
CA ARG A 368 -28.66 17.63 -22.13
C ARG A 368 -29.20 18.45 -20.97
N LYS A 369 -28.43 19.43 -20.49
CA LYS A 369 -28.86 20.34 -19.41
C LYS A 369 -30.14 21.13 -19.77
N ARG A 370 -30.42 21.36 -21.06
CA ARG A 370 -31.58 22.09 -21.54
C ARG A 370 -32.67 21.22 -22.13
N GLN A 371 -32.49 19.93 -22.04
CA GLN A 371 -33.42 18.94 -22.61
C GLN A 371 -33.64 19.11 -24.10
N PHE A 372 -32.60 19.56 -24.82
CA PHE A 372 -32.63 19.68 -26.29
C PHE A 372 -32.15 18.35 -26.89
N GLY A 373 -33.08 17.54 -27.35
CA GLY A 373 -32.79 16.31 -28.06
C GLY A 373 -33.37 16.36 -29.46
N ASN A 374 -32.60 15.91 -30.44
CA ASN A 374 -33.15 15.62 -31.79
C ASN A 374 -33.36 14.09 -31.83
N PRO A 375 -34.64 13.59 -31.86
CA PRO A 375 -34.95 12.15 -31.77
C PRO A 375 -34.20 11.36 -32.84
N ARG A 376 -34.15 11.83 -34.07
CA ARG A 376 -33.44 11.12 -35.16
C ARG A 376 -31.95 10.95 -34.92
N ASN A 377 -31.30 11.96 -34.37
CA ASN A 377 -29.88 11.89 -34.03
C ASN A 377 -29.67 11.03 -32.79
N MET A 378 -30.59 11.09 -31.82
CA MET A 378 -30.54 10.25 -30.60
C MET A 378 -30.72 8.76 -30.93
N GLU A 379 -31.58 8.40 -31.87
CA GLU A 379 -31.73 7.00 -32.33
C GLU A 379 -30.43 6.44 -32.92
N SER A 380 -29.59 7.27 -33.54
CA SER A 380 -28.34 6.83 -34.18
C SER A 380 -27.29 6.28 -33.21
N PHE A 381 -27.27 6.79 -31.98
CA PHE A 381 -26.30 6.35 -30.96
C PHE A 381 -26.94 5.63 -29.74
N GLY A 382 -28.25 5.76 -29.57
CA GLY A 382 -28.93 5.35 -28.35
C GLY A 382 -28.76 3.85 -28.03
N SER A 383 -28.98 2.97 -28.99
CA SER A 383 -28.82 1.53 -28.79
C SER A 383 -27.40 1.14 -28.41
N LYS A 384 -26.41 1.81 -29.00
CA LYS A 384 -24.98 1.58 -28.72
C LYS A 384 -24.61 2.02 -27.30
N VAL A 385 -25.07 3.20 -26.87
CA VAL A 385 -24.85 3.75 -25.53
C VAL A 385 -25.53 2.90 -24.46
N LEU A 386 -26.80 2.51 -24.70
CA LEU A 386 -27.55 1.67 -23.76
C LEU A 386 -26.90 0.30 -23.59
N LYS A 387 -26.47 -0.31 -24.70
CA LYS A 387 -25.76 -1.60 -24.63
C LYS A 387 -24.42 -1.48 -23.89
N LEU A 388 -23.61 -0.48 -24.21
CA LEU A 388 -22.33 -0.25 -23.51
C LEU A 388 -22.54 -0.08 -22.02
N HIS A 389 -23.57 0.68 -21.62
CA HIS A 389 -23.90 0.85 -20.20
C HIS A 389 -24.31 -0.47 -19.54
N GLU A 390 -25.17 -1.26 -20.18
CA GLU A 390 -25.62 -2.56 -19.65
C GLU A 390 -24.45 -3.54 -19.50
N ASP A 391 -23.59 -3.62 -20.51
CA ASP A 391 -22.40 -4.49 -20.50
C ASP A 391 -21.45 -4.11 -19.34
N TRP A 392 -21.18 -2.82 -19.14
CA TRP A 392 -20.31 -2.36 -18.05
C TRP A 392 -20.95 -2.47 -16.67
N GLU A 393 -22.24 -2.20 -16.53
CA GLU A 393 -22.94 -2.41 -15.26
C GLU A 393 -22.93 -3.90 -14.86
N SER A 394 -23.08 -4.80 -15.81
CA SER A 394 -22.96 -6.23 -15.52
C SER A 394 -21.54 -6.61 -15.11
N PHE A 395 -20.55 -6.14 -15.88
CA PHE A 395 -19.15 -6.40 -15.58
C PHE A 395 -18.74 -5.89 -14.20
N VAL A 396 -19.15 -4.68 -13.81
CA VAL A 396 -18.81 -4.09 -12.51
C VAL A 396 -19.50 -4.83 -11.36
N ARG A 397 -20.72 -5.32 -11.56
CA ARG A 397 -21.36 -6.21 -10.56
C ARG A 397 -20.56 -7.49 -10.35
N ASP A 398 -20.08 -8.11 -11.43
CA ASP A 398 -19.27 -9.32 -11.35
C ASP A 398 -17.91 -9.04 -10.70
N LEU A 399 -17.25 -7.94 -11.05
CA LEU A 399 -16.01 -7.51 -10.43
C LEU A 399 -16.19 -7.27 -8.92
N ARG A 400 -17.24 -6.54 -8.51
CA ARG A 400 -17.56 -6.33 -7.08
C ARG A 400 -17.74 -7.68 -6.39
N ALA A 401 -18.47 -8.62 -6.96
CA ALA A 401 -18.69 -9.93 -6.38
C ALA A 401 -17.39 -10.74 -6.19
N GLN A 402 -16.41 -10.58 -7.08
CA GLN A 402 -15.09 -11.20 -6.93
C GLN A 402 -14.26 -10.51 -5.86
N LEU A 403 -14.26 -9.15 -5.83
CA LEU A 403 -13.55 -8.37 -4.83
C LEU A 403 -14.07 -8.63 -3.40
N ASP A 404 -15.39 -8.73 -3.22
CA ASP A 404 -16.03 -9.00 -1.92
C ASP A 404 -15.61 -10.36 -1.30
N ARG A 405 -15.14 -11.30 -2.13
CA ARG A 405 -14.60 -12.58 -1.63
C ARG A 405 -13.22 -12.43 -1.00
N ILE A 406 -12.48 -11.42 -1.43
CA ILE A 406 -11.07 -11.21 -1.04
C ILE A 406 -10.94 -10.10 -0.01
N TYR A 407 -11.70 -9.02 -0.18
CA TYR A 407 -11.57 -7.80 0.59
C TYR A 407 -12.77 -7.49 1.47
N PHE A 408 -12.61 -6.52 2.35
CA PHE A 408 -13.68 -5.96 3.14
C PHE A 408 -14.43 -4.87 2.35
N PRO A 409 -15.67 -4.54 2.75
CA PRO A 409 -16.52 -3.63 1.97
C PRO A 409 -15.94 -2.24 1.72
N ASP A 410 -15.23 -1.67 2.68
CA ASP A 410 -14.57 -0.38 2.58
C ASP A 410 -13.52 -0.34 1.46
N THR A 411 -12.65 -1.35 1.43
CA THR A 411 -11.64 -1.51 0.37
C THR A 411 -12.30 -1.63 -1.02
N VAL A 412 -13.37 -2.44 -1.10
CA VAL A 412 -14.08 -2.65 -2.39
C VAL A 412 -14.72 -1.35 -2.86
N GLU A 413 -15.35 -0.63 -1.94
CA GLU A 413 -16.00 0.66 -2.22
C GLU A 413 -14.99 1.71 -2.68
N GLU A 414 -13.91 1.91 -1.90
CA GLU A 414 -12.84 2.86 -2.24
C GLU A 414 -12.24 2.56 -3.62
N TRP A 415 -11.89 1.29 -3.87
CA TRP A 415 -11.29 0.93 -5.15
C TRP A 415 -12.21 1.19 -6.34
N LEU A 416 -13.50 0.89 -6.21
CA LEU A 416 -14.48 1.15 -7.26
C LEU A 416 -14.75 2.65 -7.45
N GLU A 417 -14.81 3.42 -6.38
CA GLU A 417 -14.98 4.88 -6.44
C GLU A 417 -13.80 5.57 -7.13
N GLU A 418 -12.59 5.11 -6.88
CA GLU A 418 -11.39 5.71 -7.47
C GLU A 418 -11.12 5.24 -8.90
N ASN A 419 -11.40 3.98 -9.23
CA ASN A 419 -10.96 3.39 -10.49
C ASN A 419 -12.07 3.18 -11.54
N VAL A 420 -13.32 3.04 -11.11
CA VAL A 420 -14.46 2.70 -11.98
C VAL A 420 -15.47 3.82 -12.10
N ASN A 421 -15.98 4.32 -10.97
CA ASN A 421 -17.08 5.26 -10.95
C ASN A 421 -16.78 6.58 -11.70
N PRO A 422 -15.57 7.16 -11.68
CA PRO A 422 -15.30 8.39 -12.41
C PRO A 422 -15.60 8.32 -13.93
N TYR A 423 -15.52 7.11 -14.49
CA TYR A 423 -15.84 6.84 -15.89
C TYR A 423 -17.28 6.39 -16.08
N LEU A 424 -17.71 5.42 -15.28
CA LEU A 424 -19.04 4.83 -15.41
C LEU A 424 -20.15 5.84 -15.10
N ASP A 425 -19.94 6.76 -14.17
CA ASP A 425 -20.92 7.80 -13.84
C ASP A 425 -21.16 8.77 -15.00
N GLN A 426 -20.14 9.05 -15.78
CA GLN A 426 -20.32 9.85 -17.01
C GLN A 426 -21.22 9.13 -18.02
N LEU A 427 -21.10 7.81 -18.14
CA LEU A 427 -21.96 6.98 -18.97
C LEU A 427 -23.38 6.87 -18.40
N ARG A 428 -23.51 6.71 -17.08
CA ARG A 428 -24.80 6.73 -16.36
C ARG A 428 -25.55 8.03 -16.58
N ASP A 429 -24.86 9.15 -16.47
CA ASP A 429 -25.41 10.49 -16.72
C ASP A 429 -25.88 10.63 -18.17
N LEU A 430 -25.09 10.13 -19.12
CA LEU A 430 -25.49 10.13 -20.53
C LEU A 430 -26.75 9.31 -20.78
N VAL A 431 -26.83 8.13 -20.18
CA VAL A 431 -28.01 7.23 -20.30
C VAL A 431 -29.23 7.83 -19.60
N ARG A 432 -29.06 8.40 -18.42
CA ARG A 432 -30.15 9.09 -17.71
C ARG A 432 -30.74 10.21 -18.54
N ASP A 433 -29.89 11.05 -19.14
CA ASP A 433 -30.31 12.20 -19.91
C ASP A 433 -30.87 11.78 -21.30
N TYR A 434 -30.52 10.58 -21.76
CA TYR A 434 -31.06 10.00 -23.00
C TYR A 434 -32.48 9.44 -22.81
N ARG A 435 -32.80 8.85 -21.66
CA ARG A 435 -34.13 8.30 -21.32
C ARG A 435 -35.14 9.39 -21.00
#